data_490e1c69d401cd64e67d03df4d5c65a2
#
_entry.id   490e1c69d401cd64e67d03df4d5c65a2
#
_cell.length_a   1.000
_cell.length_b   1.000
_cell.length_c   1.000
_cell.angle_alpha   90.00
_cell.angle_beta   90.00
_cell.angle_gamma   90.00
#
_symmetry.space_group_name_H-M   'P 1'
#
loop_
_entity.id
_entity.type
_entity.pdbx_description
1 polymer ?
#
loop_
_entity_poly.entity_id
_entity_poly.type
_entity_poly.pdbx_seq_one_letter_code
_entity_poly.pdbx_strand_id
1 'polypeptide(L)'
;MKPITALIASDSEIITAGLATIISGIKDVNIHTLPVRPQDLQLNIERIQPKAIILDILAFGTQGIDEIRTICPDYTYLIGYSSCALPANAANLFNAIIGINDNAQTITEIIRQGCTYGDDLAQQSDLTPREKEVIKGIVKGLSNKEIASEINVSVNTVMTHRRNIASKLQIHSPAGLTIYAIVSKLVSIDEIKDTIS
;
A
#
# COMPACT_ATOMS: atom_id res chain seq x y z
N MET A 1 3.74 -5.80 21.96
CA MET A 1 3.51 -5.42 20.53
C MET A 1 4.71 -5.88 19.74
N LYS A 2 4.49 -6.51 18.55
CA LYS A 2 5.59 -6.79 17.64
C LYS A 2 6.23 -5.47 17.20
N PRO A 3 7.57 -5.40 17.09
CA PRO A 3 8.22 -4.21 16.56
C PRO A 3 7.82 -4.01 15.10
N ILE A 4 7.52 -2.76 14.76
CA ILE A 4 7.23 -2.34 13.40
C ILE A 4 8.55 -1.92 12.75
N THR A 5 8.84 -2.42 11.56
CA THR A 5 10.05 -1.99 10.84
C THR A 5 9.71 -0.88 9.86
N ALA A 6 10.45 0.22 9.95
CA ALA A 6 10.43 1.33 9.00
C ALA A 6 11.79 1.44 8.31
N LEU A 7 11.81 1.41 6.97
CA LEU A 7 13.02 1.65 6.19
C LEU A 7 13.18 3.15 5.94
N ILE A 8 14.40 3.67 6.00
CA ILE A 8 14.75 5.04 5.62
C ILE A 8 15.77 4.96 4.48
N ALA A 9 15.32 5.25 3.27
CA ALA A 9 16.12 5.15 2.06
C ALA A 9 16.61 6.53 1.62
N SER A 10 17.85 6.85 1.93
CA SER A 10 18.57 8.07 1.54
C SER A 10 20.08 7.81 1.54
N ASP A 11 20.80 8.52 0.68
CA ASP A 11 22.25 8.55 0.70
C ASP A 11 22.81 9.56 1.74
N SER A 12 21.93 10.39 2.34
CA SER A 12 22.33 11.38 3.33
C SER A 12 22.29 10.81 4.75
N GLU A 13 23.46 10.68 5.39
CA GLU A 13 23.56 10.27 6.79
C GLU A 13 22.86 11.25 7.75
N ILE A 14 22.85 12.54 7.44
CA ILE A 14 22.18 13.56 8.26
C ILE A 14 20.67 13.32 8.26
N ILE A 15 20.08 13.06 7.09
CA ILE A 15 18.65 12.81 6.96
C ILE A 15 18.28 11.51 7.66
N THR A 16 19.02 10.43 7.42
CA THR A 16 18.74 9.13 8.05
C THR A 16 18.89 9.18 9.57
N ALA A 17 19.94 9.81 10.08
CA ALA A 17 20.15 9.96 11.53
C ALA A 17 19.11 10.87 12.19
N GLY A 18 18.74 11.99 11.54
CA GLY A 18 17.73 12.91 12.02
C GLY A 18 16.36 12.27 12.12
N LEU A 19 15.90 11.61 11.05
CA LEU A 19 14.62 10.88 11.02
C LEU A 19 14.62 9.74 12.03
N ALA A 20 15.68 8.93 12.08
CA ALA A 20 15.79 7.84 13.06
C ALA A 20 15.71 8.34 14.49
N THR A 21 16.33 9.48 14.81
CA THR A 21 16.27 10.11 16.14
C THR A 21 14.85 10.55 16.49
N ILE A 22 14.15 11.22 15.58
CA ILE A 22 12.76 11.64 15.81
C ILE A 22 11.86 10.43 16.01
N ILE A 23 11.99 9.40 15.16
CA ILE A 23 11.18 8.18 15.24
C ILE A 23 11.43 7.41 16.53
N SER A 24 12.69 7.29 16.97
CA SER A 24 13.02 6.62 18.24
C SER A 24 12.45 7.33 19.47
N GLY A 25 12.13 8.62 19.36
CA GLY A 25 11.44 9.39 20.40
C GLY A 25 9.94 9.08 20.55
N ILE A 26 9.34 8.31 19.66
CA ILE A 26 7.92 7.94 19.70
C ILE A 26 7.74 6.79 20.71
N LYS A 27 7.21 7.09 21.90
CA LYS A 27 7.16 6.14 23.03
C LYS A 27 6.01 5.14 22.98
N ASP A 28 4.93 5.47 22.30
CA ASP A 28 3.67 4.71 22.23
C ASP A 28 3.66 3.63 21.14
N VAL A 29 4.68 3.62 20.27
CA VAL A 29 4.83 2.63 19.20
C VAL A 29 6.26 2.07 19.23
N ASN A 30 6.39 0.75 19.12
CA ASN A 30 7.71 0.10 19.05
C ASN A 30 8.15 0.06 17.59
N ILE A 31 8.89 1.07 17.13
CA ILE A 31 9.38 1.20 15.75
C ILE A 31 10.88 0.95 15.71
N HIS A 32 11.28 0.02 14.88
CA HIS A 32 12.68 -0.21 14.53
C HIS A 32 12.98 0.43 13.17
N THR A 33 13.83 1.44 13.15
CA THR A 33 14.27 2.09 11.90
C THR A 33 15.49 1.38 11.35
N LEU A 34 15.49 1.14 10.05
CA LEU A 34 16.63 0.58 9.32
C LEU A 34 17.02 1.53 8.17
N PRO A 35 18.14 2.24 8.29
CA PRO A 35 18.70 3.00 7.18
C PRO A 35 19.14 2.05 6.07
N VAL A 36 18.78 2.37 4.84
CA VAL A 36 19.16 1.61 3.64
C VAL A 36 19.63 2.57 2.54
N ARG A 37 20.57 2.12 1.73
CA ARG A 37 20.95 2.88 0.52
C ARG A 37 19.87 2.70 -0.53
N PRO A 38 19.63 3.70 -1.40
CA PRO A 38 18.65 3.61 -2.48
C PRO A 38 18.78 2.34 -3.33
N GLN A 39 20.01 1.97 -3.68
CA GLN A 39 20.31 0.78 -4.49
C GLN A 39 19.98 -0.56 -3.82
N ASP A 40 19.96 -0.61 -2.50
CA ASP A 40 19.71 -1.82 -1.72
C ASP A 40 18.24 -1.92 -1.29
N LEU A 41 17.40 -0.91 -1.62
CA LEU A 41 16.04 -0.78 -1.11
C LEU A 41 15.16 -1.94 -1.56
N GLN A 42 15.18 -2.30 -2.84
CA GLN A 42 14.36 -3.39 -3.38
C GLN A 42 14.60 -4.70 -2.63
N LEU A 43 15.87 -5.10 -2.48
CA LEU A 43 16.24 -6.32 -1.76
C LEU A 43 15.75 -6.30 -0.30
N ASN A 44 15.81 -5.13 0.34
CA ASN A 44 15.36 -4.99 1.72
C ASN A 44 13.83 -4.99 1.83
N ILE A 45 13.09 -4.46 0.86
CA ILE A 45 11.63 -4.57 0.81
C ILE A 45 11.21 -6.04 0.76
N GLU A 46 11.78 -6.81 -0.17
CA GLU A 46 11.46 -8.22 -0.35
C GLU A 46 11.76 -9.06 0.90
N ARG A 47 12.91 -8.79 1.56
CA ARG A 47 13.37 -9.55 2.73
C ARG A 47 12.63 -9.19 4.02
N ILE A 48 12.36 -7.89 4.24
CA ILE A 48 11.90 -7.37 5.52
C ILE A 48 10.39 -7.20 5.55
N GLN A 49 9.76 -6.94 4.39
CA GLN A 49 8.33 -6.66 4.28
C GLN A 49 7.92 -5.50 5.22
N PRO A 50 8.50 -4.30 5.05
CA PRO A 50 8.35 -3.21 6.02
C PRO A 50 6.93 -2.66 6.04
N LYS A 51 6.49 -2.18 7.22
CA LYS A 51 5.21 -1.47 7.37
C LYS A 51 5.27 -0.03 6.84
N ALA A 52 6.44 0.62 6.96
CA ALA A 52 6.63 1.97 6.46
C ALA A 52 7.97 2.10 5.73
N ILE A 53 8.00 2.91 4.68
CA ILE A 53 9.21 3.26 3.96
C ILE A 53 9.25 4.77 3.80
N ILE A 54 10.36 5.40 4.20
CA ILE A 54 10.63 6.80 3.95
C ILE A 54 11.65 6.88 2.83
N LEU A 55 11.25 7.48 1.69
CA LEU A 55 12.09 7.64 0.51
C LEU A 55 12.56 9.09 0.39
N ASP A 56 13.84 9.28 0.20
CA ASP A 56 14.39 10.55 -0.26
C ASP A 56 14.04 10.74 -1.75
N ILE A 57 13.08 11.64 -2.02
CA ILE A 57 12.52 11.81 -3.37
C ILE A 57 13.58 12.23 -4.40
N LEU A 58 14.59 13.00 -3.98
CA LEU A 58 15.66 13.41 -4.87
C LEU A 58 16.59 12.27 -5.29
N ALA A 59 16.75 11.25 -4.43
CA ALA A 59 17.61 10.11 -4.71
C ALA A 59 17.01 9.15 -5.76
N PHE A 60 15.67 9.08 -5.85
CA PHE A 60 14.99 8.09 -6.70
C PHE A 60 14.42 8.67 -8.00
N GLY A 61 14.04 9.96 -8.02
CA GLY A 61 13.27 10.53 -9.12
C GLY A 61 11.87 9.91 -9.25
N THR A 62 11.03 10.44 -10.13
CA THR A 62 9.63 9.98 -10.26
C THR A 62 9.50 8.54 -10.78
N GLN A 63 10.34 8.15 -11.74
CA GLN A 63 10.30 6.79 -12.31
C GLN A 63 10.72 5.74 -11.29
N GLY A 64 11.79 5.97 -10.54
CA GLY A 64 12.23 5.05 -9.50
C GLY A 64 11.21 4.88 -8.37
N ILE A 65 10.45 5.94 -8.05
CA ILE A 65 9.38 5.88 -7.05
C ILE A 65 8.22 5.00 -7.54
N ASP A 66 7.82 5.10 -8.81
CA ASP A 66 6.78 4.26 -9.40
C ASP A 66 7.18 2.77 -9.36
N GLU A 67 8.44 2.46 -9.67
CA GLU A 67 9.00 1.11 -9.58
C GLU A 67 8.94 0.58 -8.14
N ILE A 68 9.38 1.38 -7.16
CA ILE A 68 9.32 1.02 -5.74
C ILE A 68 7.88 0.76 -5.30
N ARG A 69 6.93 1.61 -5.70
CA ARG A 69 5.52 1.41 -5.35
C ARG A 69 4.95 0.11 -5.90
N THR A 70 5.43 -0.35 -7.05
CA THR A 70 4.99 -1.60 -7.68
C THR A 70 5.44 -2.84 -6.89
N ILE A 71 6.61 -2.77 -6.27
CA ILE A 71 7.18 -3.90 -5.49
C ILE A 71 6.82 -3.86 -4.01
N CYS A 72 6.34 -2.71 -3.50
CA CYS A 72 5.90 -2.59 -2.12
C CYS A 72 4.62 -3.39 -1.86
N PRO A 73 4.53 -4.10 -0.72
CA PRO A 73 3.27 -4.66 -0.25
C PRO A 73 2.18 -3.58 -0.10
N ASP A 74 0.92 -3.93 -0.37
CA ASP A 74 -0.21 -2.99 -0.29
C ASP A 74 -0.41 -2.38 1.11
N TYR A 75 0.04 -3.06 2.16
CA TYR A 75 0.01 -2.58 3.53
C TYR A 75 1.19 -1.68 3.90
N THR A 76 2.13 -1.44 2.98
CA THR A 76 3.29 -0.58 3.23
C THR A 76 2.92 0.89 3.04
N TYR A 77 3.13 1.69 4.08
CA TYR A 77 2.93 3.14 4.05
C TYR A 77 4.16 3.82 3.45
N LEU A 78 3.99 4.36 2.26
CA LEU A 78 5.09 5.02 1.53
C LEU A 78 5.11 6.51 1.84
N ILE A 79 6.20 6.98 2.44
CA ILE A 79 6.41 8.36 2.84
C ILE A 79 7.52 8.96 1.97
N GLY A 80 7.24 10.08 1.32
CA GLY A 80 8.26 10.85 0.63
C GLY A 80 8.95 11.83 1.58
N TYR A 81 10.27 11.87 1.60
CA TYR A 81 11.02 12.98 2.18
C TYR A 81 11.47 13.93 1.07
N SER A 82 11.28 15.23 1.27
CA SER A 82 11.74 16.24 0.31
C SER A 82 12.36 17.45 0.99
N SER A 83 13.52 17.85 0.47
CA SER A 83 14.21 19.08 0.85
C SER A 83 13.84 20.30 0.00
N CYS A 84 12.99 20.12 -1.01
CA CYS A 84 12.55 21.20 -1.92
C CYS A 84 11.06 21.06 -2.26
N ALA A 85 10.51 22.07 -2.94
CA ALA A 85 9.14 22.02 -3.43
C ALA A 85 8.98 20.90 -4.46
N LEU A 86 7.93 20.07 -4.28
CA LEU A 86 7.62 18.96 -5.16
C LEU A 86 6.63 19.37 -6.25
N PRO A 87 6.79 18.82 -7.47
CA PRO A 87 5.72 18.87 -8.46
C PRO A 87 4.46 18.17 -7.94
N ALA A 88 3.28 18.72 -8.25
CA ALA A 88 2.01 18.16 -7.77
C ALA A 88 1.78 16.70 -8.14
N ASN A 89 2.32 16.25 -9.28
CA ASN A 89 2.23 14.85 -9.72
C ASN A 89 3.09 13.90 -8.87
N ALA A 90 4.21 14.35 -8.32
CA ALA A 90 5.07 13.51 -7.47
C ALA A 90 4.43 13.25 -6.10
N ALA A 91 3.65 14.20 -5.58
CA ALA A 91 2.97 14.05 -4.29
C ALA A 91 1.98 12.88 -4.27
N ASN A 92 1.32 12.61 -5.40
CA ASN A 92 0.32 11.53 -5.51
C ASN A 92 0.92 10.11 -5.46
N LEU A 93 2.25 9.99 -5.55
CA LEU A 93 2.95 8.70 -5.47
C LEU A 93 3.12 8.21 -4.03
N PHE A 94 2.90 9.08 -3.05
CA PHE A 94 3.11 8.80 -1.63
C PHE A 94 1.79 8.82 -0.84
N ASN A 95 1.79 8.12 0.28
CA ASN A 95 0.71 8.21 1.26
C ASN A 95 0.82 9.49 2.09
N ALA A 96 2.05 9.94 2.35
CA ALA A 96 2.36 11.20 3.03
C ALA A 96 3.72 11.75 2.57
N ILE A 97 3.97 13.02 2.84
CA ILE A 97 5.24 13.67 2.54
C ILE A 97 5.74 14.37 3.80
N ILE A 98 7.04 14.21 4.06
CA ILE A 98 7.80 14.93 5.09
C ILE A 98 8.66 15.97 4.37
N GLY A 99 8.44 17.25 4.68
CA GLY A 99 9.26 18.36 4.21
C GLY A 99 10.42 18.68 5.16
N ILE A 100 11.49 19.26 4.64
CA ILE A 100 12.66 19.65 5.48
C ILE A 100 12.30 20.65 6.59
N ASN A 101 11.22 21.41 6.44
CA ASN A 101 10.76 22.40 7.41
C ASN A 101 9.72 21.83 8.39
N ASP A 102 9.34 20.57 8.26
CA ASP A 102 8.38 19.97 9.17
C ASP A 102 8.99 19.80 10.56
N ASN A 103 8.20 20.12 11.57
CA ASN A 103 8.63 19.94 12.95
C ASN A 103 8.50 18.46 13.38
N ALA A 104 9.16 18.11 14.48
CA ALA A 104 9.16 16.74 14.98
C ALA A 104 7.75 16.20 15.31
N GLN A 105 6.80 17.07 15.66
CA GLN A 105 5.42 16.66 15.97
C GLN A 105 4.69 16.23 14.68
N THR A 106 4.82 17.00 13.61
CA THR A 106 4.25 16.66 12.28
C THR A 106 4.83 15.35 11.77
N ILE A 107 6.16 15.18 11.85
CA ILE A 107 6.83 13.93 11.46
C ILE A 107 6.32 12.74 12.28
N THR A 108 6.20 12.91 13.60
CA THR A 108 5.68 11.88 14.49
C THR A 108 4.27 11.44 14.11
N GLU A 109 3.39 12.39 13.77
CA GLU A 109 2.01 12.10 13.37
C GLU A 109 1.96 11.31 12.06
N ILE A 110 2.74 11.70 11.04
CA ILE A 110 2.85 10.98 9.78
C ILE A 110 3.34 9.53 10.01
N ILE A 111 4.35 9.35 10.87
CA ILE A 111 4.87 8.02 11.19
C ILE A 111 3.83 7.17 11.93
N ARG A 112 3.07 7.74 12.87
CA ARG A 112 1.98 7.02 13.55
C ARG A 112 0.91 6.54 12.58
N GLN A 113 0.50 7.37 11.63
CA GLN A 113 -0.43 6.96 10.57
C GLN A 113 0.13 5.78 9.78
N GLY A 114 1.41 5.79 9.45
CA GLY A 114 2.09 4.67 8.80
C GLY A 114 2.11 3.39 9.63
N CYS A 115 2.22 3.50 10.96
CA CYS A 115 2.23 2.34 11.85
C CYS A 115 0.88 1.62 11.93
N THR A 116 -0.22 2.36 11.83
CA THR A 116 -1.58 1.83 11.85
C THR A 116 -2.09 1.50 10.44
N TYR A 117 -1.42 2.01 9.42
CA TYR A 117 -1.77 1.75 8.02
C TYR A 117 -1.72 0.24 7.71
N GLY A 118 -2.78 -0.26 7.13
CA GLY A 118 -2.92 -1.69 6.86
C GLY A 118 -3.46 -2.50 8.05
N ASP A 119 -3.41 -2.01 9.30
CA ASP A 119 -4.09 -2.68 10.40
C ASP A 119 -5.60 -2.47 10.30
N ASP A 120 -6.02 -1.29 9.84
CA ASP A 120 -7.42 -1.02 9.47
C ASP A 120 -7.85 -1.83 8.25
N LEU A 121 -6.93 -2.12 7.31
CA LEU A 121 -7.16 -3.03 6.20
C LEU A 121 -7.29 -4.49 6.68
N ALA A 122 -6.57 -4.88 7.71
CA ALA A 122 -6.65 -6.20 8.34
C ALA A 122 -7.85 -6.32 9.30
N GLN A 123 -8.30 -5.23 9.94
CA GLN A 123 -9.50 -5.20 10.78
C GLN A 123 -10.78 -4.97 9.96
N GLN A 124 -10.70 -4.37 8.78
CA GLN A 124 -11.77 -4.42 7.79
C GLN A 124 -11.71 -5.75 7.03
N SER A 125 -11.90 -6.85 7.75
CA SER A 125 -12.15 -8.18 7.15
C SER A 125 -13.37 -8.18 6.21
N ASP A 126 -14.22 -7.16 6.31
CA ASP A 126 -15.38 -6.98 5.45
C ASP A 126 -15.01 -6.23 4.16
N LEU A 127 -15.24 -6.90 3.06
CA LEU A 127 -15.14 -6.30 1.74
C LEU A 127 -16.10 -5.12 1.61
N THR A 128 -15.61 -4.00 1.10
CA THR A 128 -16.47 -2.85 0.79
C THR A 128 -17.54 -3.22 -0.26
N PRO A 129 -18.65 -2.48 -0.34
CA PRO A 129 -19.66 -2.73 -1.40
C PRO A 129 -19.06 -2.76 -2.81
N ARG A 130 -18.10 -1.88 -3.10
CA ARG A 130 -17.41 -1.84 -4.41
C ARG A 130 -16.49 -3.03 -4.65
N GLU A 131 -15.80 -3.51 -3.62
CA GLU A 131 -15.00 -4.73 -3.73
C GLU A 131 -15.88 -5.97 -3.95
N LYS A 132 -17.04 -6.02 -3.31
CA LYS A 132 -18.03 -7.10 -3.55
C LYS A 132 -18.56 -7.08 -5.00
N GLU A 133 -18.82 -5.90 -5.57
CA GLU A 133 -19.20 -5.74 -6.98
C GLU A 133 -18.08 -6.23 -7.92
N VAL A 134 -16.84 -5.88 -7.64
CA VAL A 134 -15.68 -6.35 -8.43
C VAL A 134 -15.52 -7.87 -8.34
N ILE A 135 -15.68 -8.48 -7.16
CA ILE A 135 -15.64 -9.95 -7.01
C ILE A 135 -16.75 -10.60 -7.84
N LYS A 136 -17.98 -10.08 -7.81
CA LYS A 136 -19.09 -10.59 -8.63
C LYS A 136 -18.75 -10.56 -10.13
N GLY A 137 -18.14 -9.49 -10.60
CA GLY A 137 -17.66 -9.39 -11.98
C GLY A 137 -16.57 -10.41 -12.33
N ILE A 138 -15.61 -10.65 -11.39
CA ILE A 138 -14.57 -11.67 -11.58
C ILE A 138 -15.19 -13.07 -11.68
N VAL A 139 -16.15 -13.39 -10.82
CA VAL A 139 -16.85 -14.68 -10.79
C VAL A 139 -17.64 -14.92 -12.07
N LYS A 140 -18.23 -13.86 -12.66
CA LYS A 140 -18.87 -13.88 -13.98
C LYS A 140 -17.87 -13.99 -15.15
N GLY A 141 -16.57 -14.04 -14.88
CA GLY A 141 -15.54 -14.11 -15.94
C GLY A 141 -15.30 -12.81 -16.69
N LEU A 142 -15.79 -11.67 -16.20
CA LEU A 142 -15.64 -10.38 -16.87
C LEU A 142 -14.20 -9.88 -16.81
N SER A 143 -13.76 -9.27 -17.91
CA SER A 143 -12.48 -8.53 -17.96
C SER A 143 -12.54 -7.26 -17.12
N ASN A 144 -11.37 -6.71 -16.75
CA ASN A 144 -11.30 -5.45 -16.00
C ASN A 144 -12.03 -4.29 -16.70
N LYS A 145 -12.08 -4.29 -18.05
CA LYS A 145 -12.76 -3.28 -18.85
C LYS A 145 -14.28 -3.42 -18.75
N GLU A 146 -14.78 -4.64 -18.78
CA GLU A 146 -16.22 -4.93 -18.63
C GLU A 146 -16.70 -4.64 -17.23
N ILE A 147 -15.93 -5.04 -16.19
CA ILE A 147 -16.21 -4.68 -14.79
C ILE A 147 -16.25 -3.16 -14.63
N ALA A 148 -15.26 -2.44 -15.16
CA ALA A 148 -15.20 -0.98 -15.10
C ALA A 148 -16.45 -0.33 -15.70
N SER A 149 -16.92 -0.85 -16.84
CA SER A 149 -18.15 -0.40 -17.49
C SER A 149 -19.39 -0.71 -16.64
N GLU A 150 -19.51 -1.94 -16.09
CA GLU A 150 -20.67 -2.37 -15.29
C GLU A 150 -20.85 -1.55 -14.02
N ILE A 151 -19.74 -1.22 -13.32
CA ILE A 151 -19.79 -0.47 -12.07
C ILE A 151 -19.49 1.04 -12.20
N ASN A 152 -19.41 1.55 -13.45
CA ASN A 152 -19.18 2.97 -13.78
C ASN A 152 -17.91 3.59 -13.13
N VAL A 153 -16.77 2.94 -13.30
CA VAL A 153 -15.46 3.42 -12.82
C VAL A 153 -14.40 3.29 -13.92
N SER A 154 -13.18 3.78 -13.66
CA SER A 154 -12.05 3.56 -14.56
C SER A 154 -11.49 2.14 -14.45
N VAL A 155 -10.84 1.64 -15.51
CA VAL A 155 -10.12 0.35 -15.49
C VAL A 155 -9.05 0.33 -14.37
N ASN A 156 -8.35 1.44 -14.18
CA ASN A 156 -7.36 1.58 -13.11
C ASN A 156 -7.98 1.46 -11.72
N THR A 157 -9.21 1.98 -11.54
CA THR A 157 -9.95 1.83 -10.29
C THR A 157 -10.30 0.36 -10.02
N VAL A 158 -10.71 -0.40 -11.05
CA VAL A 158 -10.95 -1.84 -10.93
C VAL A 158 -9.67 -2.58 -10.55
N MET A 159 -8.54 -2.26 -11.17
CA MET A 159 -7.24 -2.85 -10.83
C MET A 159 -6.85 -2.59 -9.38
N THR A 160 -7.09 -1.38 -8.88
CA THR A 160 -6.89 -1.02 -7.48
C THR A 160 -7.78 -1.83 -6.54
N HIS A 161 -9.09 -1.97 -6.85
CA HIS A 161 -9.98 -2.81 -6.06
C HIS A 161 -9.55 -4.28 -6.07
N ARG A 162 -9.14 -4.85 -7.20
CA ARG A 162 -8.63 -6.22 -7.27
C ARG A 162 -7.41 -6.44 -6.39
N ARG A 163 -6.50 -5.47 -6.36
CA ARG A 163 -5.31 -5.50 -5.49
C ARG A 163 -5.72 -5.47 -4.01
N ASN A 164 -6.63 -4.57 -3.63
CA ASN A 164 -7.13 -4.49 -2.26
C ASN A 164 -7.87 -5.77 -1.83
N ILE A 165 -8.66 -6.37 -2.72
CA ILE A 165 -9.32 -7.66 -2.49
C ILE A 165 -8.28 -8.75 -2.24
N ALA A 166 -7.26 -8.86 -3.10
CA ALA A 166 -6.20 -9.86 -2.95
C ALA A 166 -5.44 -9.68 -1.61
N SER A 167 -5.17 -8.44 -1.22
CA SER A 167 -4.55 -8.11 0.07
C SER A 167 -5.44 -8.49 1.26
N LYS A 168 -6.73 -8.12 1.22
CA LYS A 168 -7.69 -8.41 2.32
C LYS A 168 -7.95 -9.90 2.50
N LEU A 169 -8.13 -10.63 1.41
CA LEU A 169 -8.51 -12.05 1.44
C LEU A 169 -7.32 -13.00 1.41
N GLN A 170 -6.12 -12.51 1.10
CA GLN A 170 -4.93 -13.32 0.82
C GLN A 170 -5.17 -14.36 -0.30
N ILE A 171 -6.04 -14.00 -1.26
CA ILE A 171 -6.43 -14.84 -2.41
C ILE A 171 -6.01 -14.13 -3.69
N HIS A 172 -5.09 -14.75 -4.44
CA HIS A 172 -4.51 -14.15 -5.63
C HIS A 172 -5.04 -14.75 -6.96
N SER A 173 -5.71 -15.90 -6.90
CA SER A 173 -6.24 -16.56 -8.09
C SER A 173 -7.74 -16.27 -8.30
N PRO A 174 -8.20 -16.11 -9.56
CA PRO A 174 -9.63 -15.98 -9.85
C PRO A 174 -10.45 -17.16 -9.35
N ALA A 175 -9.93 -18.39 -9.47
CA ALA A 175 -10.59 -19.58 -8.95
C ALA A 175 -10.76 -19.55 -7.42
N GLY A 176 -9.73 -19.08 -6.69
CA GLY A 176 -9.82 -18.91 -5.25
C GLY A 176 -10.86 -17.86 -4.84
N LEU A 177 -10.95 -16.74 -5.60
CA LEU A 177 -11.98 -15.72 -5.39
C LEU A 177 -13.39 -16.26 -5.67
N THR A 178 -13.55 -17.12 -6.66
CA THR A 178 -14.84 -17.78 -6.95
C THR A 178 -15.27 -18.68 -5.79
N ILE A 179 -14.36 -19.50 -5.26
CA ILE A 179 -14.63 -20.35 -4.10
C ILE A 179 -15.01 -19.48 -2.89
N TYR A 180 -14.25 -18.42 -2.62
CA TYR A 180 -14.55 -17.49 -1.54
C TYR A 180 -15.95 -16.86 -1.70
N ALA A 181 -16.31 -16.39 -2.90
CA ALA A 181 -17.59 -15.76 -3.18
C ALA A 181 -18.78 -16.69 -2.93
N ILE A 182 -18.62 -17.98 -3.23
CA ILE A 182 -19.64 -19.02 -2.97
C ILE A 182 -19.76 -19.27 -1.46
N VAL A 183 -18.64 -19.53 -0.77
CA VAL A 183 -18.61 -19.84 0.67
C VAL A 183 -19.12 -18.68 1.50
N SER A 184 -18.79 -17.43 1.13
CA SER A 184 -19.26 -16.21 1.79
C SER A 184 -20.68 -15.77 1.38
N LYS A 185 -21.35 -16.56 0.52
CA LYS A 185 -22.70 -16.26 -0.02
C LYS A 185 -22.81 -14.91 -0.74
N LEU A 186 -21.72 -14.43 -1.29
CA LEU A 186 -21.69 -13.23 -2.15
C LEU A 186 -22.35 -13.49 -3.51
N VAL A 187 -22.25 -14.74 -3.98
CA VAL A 187 -22.81 -15.22 -5.25
C VAL A 187 -23.42 -16.60 -4.99
N SER A 188 -24.57 -16.87 -5.59
CA SER A 188 -25.19 -18.20 -5.55
C SER A 188 -24.57 -19.10 -6.64
N ILE A 189 -24.60 -20.44 -6.41
CA ILE A 189 -24.10 -21.41 -7.39
C ILE A 189 -24.94 -21.34 -8.69
N ASP A 190 -26.20 -21.00 -8.59
CA ASP A 190 -27.07 -20.90 -9.75
C ASP A 190 -26.72 -19.70 -10.66
N GLU A 191 -26.30 -18.57 -10.09
CA GLU A 191 -25.80 -17.41 -10.84
C GLU A 191 -24.51 -17.70 -11.63
N ILE A 192 -23.74 -18.71 -11.23
CA ILE A 192 -22.51 -19.08 -11.92
C ILE A 192 -22.79 -20.04 -13.07
N LYS A 193 -23.78 -20.93 -12.95
CA LYS A 193 -24.14 -21.87 -14.02
C LYS A 193 -24.61 -21.17 -15.30
N ASP A 194 -25.36 -20.08 -15.16
CA ASP A 194 -25.85 -19.29 -16.29
C ASP A 194 -24.72 -18.57 -17.05
N THR A 195 -23.52 -18.47 -16.47
CA THR A 195 -22.36 -17.81 -17.07
C THR A 195 -21.44 -18.80 -17.83
N ILE A 196 -21.58 -20.12 -17.60
CA ILE A 196 -20.73 -21.17 -18.16
C ILE A 196 -21.43 -21.89 -19.33
N SER A 197 -22.71 -21.64 -19.55
CA SER A 197 -23.50 -22.12 -20.69
C SER A 197 -23.46 -21.15 -21.84
#